data_1a3f11db846bd15df96c6d8e8c9788d9
#
_entry.id   1a3f11db846bd15df96c6d8e8c9788d9
#
_cell.length_a   1.000
_cell.length_b   1.000
_cell.length_c   1.000
_cell.angle_alpha   90.00
_cell.angle_beta   90.00
_cell.angle_gamma   90.00
#
_symmetry.space_group_name_H-M   'P 1'
#
loop_
_entity.id
_entity.type
_entity.pdbx_description
1 polymer ?
#
loop_
_entity_poly.entity_id
_entity_poly.type
_entity_poly.pdbx_seq_one_letter_code
_entity_poly.pdbx_strand_id
1 'polypeptide(L)'
;MGIWETIADEASAESTLWGQALVHGDGRQLVPVFSPLAGDRYALGLETIYEGYLVHYGTSRLFAPQDPDIALLLGDYLYAHGLVRVAELGDVDAIRELAELISRCAHLRAEGAPGDGEVWAETAERLGGSGGDASAREVALAAHARLVR
;
A
#
# COMPACT_ATOMS: atom_id res chain seq x y z
N MET A 1 7.60 13.76 -11.55
CA MET A 1 7.73 12.30 -11.45
C MET A 1 6.48 11.75 -10.79
N GLY A 2 5.89 10.74 -11.36
CA GLY A 2 4.70 10.11 -10.81
C GLY A 2 5.00 9.27 -9.56
N ILE A 3 3.95 8.91 -8.82
CA ILE A 3 4.14 8.13 -7.58
C ILE A 3 4.76 6.77 -7.87
N TRP A 4 4.37 6.11 -8.94
CA TRP A 4 4.90 4.77 -9.27
C TRP A 4 6.39 4.79 -9.58
N GLU A 5 6.82 5.79 -10.34
CA GLU A 5 8.24 5.98 -10.65
C GLU A 5 9.03 6.29 -9.38
N THR A 6 8.47 7.11 -8.50
CA THR A 6 9.11 7.46 -7.23
C THR A 6 9.29 6.22 -6.36
N ILE A 7 8.24 5.40 -6.20
CA ILE A 7 8.33 4.17 -5.41
C ILE A 7 9.39 3.23 -5.99
N ALA A 8 9.35 3.01 -7.30
CA ALA A 8 10.28 2.10 -7.97
C ALA A 8 11.73 2.59 -7.87
N ASP A 9 11.97 3.87 -8.13
CA ASP A 9 13.30 4.44 -8.12
C ASP A 9 13.92 4.44 -6.72
N GLU A 10 13.16 4.78 -5.71
CA GLU A 10 13.66 4.80 -4.34
C GLU A 10 13.93 3.39 -3.81
N ALA A 11 13.08 2.42 -4.17
CA ALA A 11 13.35 1.03 -3.81
C ALA A 11 14.63 0.54 -4.48
N SER A 12 14.81 0.82 -5.76
CA SER A 12 16.02 0.43 -6.50
C SER A 12 17.28 1.07 -5.94
N ALA A 13 17.17 2.32 -5.50
CA ALA A 13 18.30 3.03 -4.89
C ALA A 13 18.66 2.46 -3.52
N GLU A 14 17.66 1.96 -2.79
CA GLU A 14 17.86 1.39 -1.46
C GLU A 14 18.58 0.05 -1.52
N SER A 15 18.19 -0.82 -2.47
CA SER A 15 18.75 -2.16 -2.56
C SER A 15 18.63 -2.72 -3.97
N THR A 16 19.71 -3.38 -4.43
CA THR A 16 19.69 -4.12 -5.70
C THR A 16 18.66 -5.25 -5.65
N LEU A 17 18.41 -5.83 -4.47
CA LEU A 17 17.39 -6.87 -4.32
C LEU A 17 16.00 -6.33 -4.67
N TRP A 18 15.71 -5.11 -4.25
CA TRP A 18 14.42 -4.49 -4.57
C TRP A 18 14.32 -4.14 -6.05
N GLY A 19 15.40 -3.61 -6.62
CA GLY A 19 15.45 -3.32 -8.06
C GLY A 19 15.26 -4.56 -8.92
N GLN A 20 15.85 -5.68 -8.53
CA GLN A 20 15.69 -6.95 -9.24
C GLN A 20 14.28 -7.52 -9.14
N ALA A 21 13.52 -7.14 -8.11
CA ALA A 21 12.14 -7.59 -7.94
C ALA A 21 11.14 -6.77 -8.77
N LEU A 22 11.55 -5.66 -9.37
CA LEU A 22 10.66 -4.84 -10.19
C LEU A 22 10.16 -5.61 -11.41
N VAL A 23 8.87 -5.42 -11.72
CA VAL A 23 8.26 -5.98 -12.92
C VAL A 23 8.59 -5.07 -14.10
N HIS A 24 9.11 -5.66 -15.17
CA HIS A 24 9.40 -4.95 -16.40
C HIS A 24 8.39 -5.39 -17.47
N GLY A 25 7.81 -4.41 -18.20
CA GLY A 25 6.86 -4.69 -19.26
C GLY A 25 5.42 -4.34 -18.91
N ASP A 26 4.50 -4.65 -19.82
CA ASP A 26 3.15 -4.08 -19.84
C ASP A 26 2.10 -4.88 -19.08
N GLY A 27 2.48 -5.81 -18.23
CA GLY A 27 1.55 -6.78 -17.67
C GLY A 27 0.69 -6.30 -16.51
N ARG A 28 1.00 -5.17 -15.88
CA ARG A 28 0.28 -4.76 -14.66
C ARG A 28 -0.15 -3.30 -14.74
N GLN A 29 -1.37 -3.07 -14.24
CA GLN A 29 -1.92 -1.72 -14.23
C GLN A 29 -1.46 -0.96 -12.99
N LEU A 30 -0.92 0.22 -13.21
CA LEU A 30 -0.50 1.12 -12.15
C LEU A 30 -1.66 2.04 -11.77
N VAL A 31 -2.62 1.47 -11.04
CA VAL A 31 -3.85 2.15 -10.65
C VAL A 31 -3.89 2.29 -9.13
N PRO A 32 -4.09 3.49 -8.60
CA PRO A 32 -4.25 3.67 -7.15
C PRO A 32 -5.54 2.98 -6.68
N VAL A 33 -5.51 2.43 -5.47
CA VAL A 33 -6.68 1.72 -4.93
C VAL A 33 -7.32 2.52 -3.80
N PHE A 34 -6.60 2.78 -2.72
CA PHE A 34 -7.18 3.47 -1.56
C PHE A 34 -6.79 4.94 -1.45
N SER A 35 -5.73 5.38 -2.11
CA SER A 35 -5.33 6.79 -2.03
C SER A 35 -6.38 7.76 -2.56
N PRO A 36 -7.23 7.41 -3.55
CA PRO A 36 -8.32 8.31 -3.94
C PRO A 36 -9.28 8.67 -2.79
N LEU A 37 -9.41 7.81 -1.77
CA LEU A 37 -10.24 8.08 -0.60
C LEU A 37 -9.54 9.00 0.40
N ALA A 38 -8.21 9.03 0.39
CA ALA A 38 -7.41 9.78 1.36
C ALA A 38 -7.00 11.18 0.86
N GLY A 39 -6.97 11.37 -0.44
CA GLY A 39 -6.55 12.63 -1.07
C GLY A 39 -5.07 12.64 -1.44
N ASP A 40 -4.72 13.60 -2.29
CA ASP A 40 -3.40 13.65 -2.95
C ASP A 40 -2.23 13.79 -1.97
N ARG A 41 -2.46 14.44 -0.84
CA ARG A 41 -1.42 14.64 0.17
C ARG A 41 -0.82 13.31 0.65
N TYR A 42 -1.66 12.29 0.78
CA TYR A 42 -1.24 10.99 1.31
C TYR A 42 -0.97 9.96 0.21
N ALA A 43 -1.14 10.32 -1.06
CA ALA A 43 -1.12 9.33 -2.14
C ALA A 43 0.19 8.54 -2.20
N LEU A 44 1.32 9.23 -2.17
CA LEU A 44 2.62 8.56 -2.27
C LEU A 44 2.86 7.62 -1.09
N GLY A 45 2.66 8.11 0.13
CA GLY A 45 2.86 7.29 1.34
C GLY A 45 1.90 6.12 1.42
N LEU A 46 0.62 6.37 1.16
CA LEU A 46 -0.41 5.34 1.26
C LEU A 46 -0.23 4.26 0.21
N GLU A 47 0.07 4.62 -1.04
CA GLU A 47 0.31 3.61 -2.09
C GLU A 47 1.61 2.85 -1.87
N THR A 48 2.62 3.46 -1.24
CA THR A 48 3.84 2.75 -0.84
C THR A 48 3.52 1.66 0.18
N ILE A 49 2.74 2.00 1.21
CA ILE A 49 2.33 1.03 2.23
C ILE A 49 1.47 -0.06 1.61
N TYR A 50 0.56 0.30 0.71
CA TYR A 50 -0.30 -0.67 0.05
C TYR A 50 0.49 -1.62 -0.84
N GLU A 51 1.54 -1.15 -1.52
CA GLU A 51 2.44 -2.03 -2.24
C GLU A 51 3.10 -3.04 -1.31
N GLY A 52 3.50 -2.62 -0.11
CA GLY A 52 4.01 -3.54 0.91
C GLY A 52 2.98 -4.58 1.30
N TYR A 53 1.73 -4.17 1.47
CA TYR A 53 0.62 -5.08 1.77
C TYR A 53 0.42 -6.11 0.65
N LEU A 54 0.44 -5.66 -0.58
CA LEU A 54 0.26 -6.56 -1.73
C LEU A 54 1.45 -7.52 -1.91
N VAL A 55 2.66 -7.07 -1.61
CA VAL A 55 3.84 -7.97 -1.63
C VAL A 55 3.66 -9.10 -0.61
N HIS A 56 3.11 -8.79 0.57
CA HIS A 56 2.85 -9.80 1.60
C HIS A 56 1.65 -10.69 1.30
N TYR A 57 0.53 -10.11 0.83
CA TYR A 57 -0.76 -10.78 0.83
C TYR A 57 -1.47 -10.83 -0.52
N GLY A 58 -0.84 -10.35 -1.58
CA GLY A 58 -1.51 -10.29 -2.87
C GLY A 58 -0.55 -10.24 -4.05
N THR A 59 -0.95 -9.48 -5.05
CA THR A 59 -0.16 -9.23 -6.26
C THR A 59 0.20 -7.76 -6.32
N SER A 60 1.47 -7.44 -6.11
CA SER A 60 1.97 -6.07 -6.19
C SER A 60 1.87 -5.56 -7.62
N ARG A 61 1.65 -4.25 -7.75
CA ARG A 61 1.59 -3.60 -9.06
C ARG A 61 2.99 -3.37 -9.64
N LEU A 62 4.00 -3.23 -8.78
CA LEU A 62 5.38 -2.90 -9.17
C LEU A 62 6.36 -4.06 -9.01
N PHE A 63 6.11 -4.98 -8.09
CA PHE A 63 7.11 -5.97 -7.69
C PHE A 63 6.61 -7.40 -7.86
N ALA A 64 7.55 -8.30 -8.18
CA ALA A 64 7.29 -9.74 -8.23
C ALA A 64 8.48 -10.48 -7.64
N PRO A 65 8.71 -10.39 -6.32
CA PRO A 65 9.80 -11.13 -5.70
C PRO A 65 9.54 -12.63 -5.81
N GLN A 66 10.55 -13.38 -6.22
CA GLN A 66 10.42 -14.84 -6.44
C GLN A 66 10.70 -15.64 -5.17
N ASP A 67 11.48 -15.07 -4.28
CA ASP A 67 11.88 -15.71 -3.02
C ASP A 67 10.96 -15.20 -1.89
N PRO A 68 10.33 -16.10 -1.11
CA PRO A 68 9.46 -15.68 0.00
C PRO A 68 10.17 -14.81 1.04
N ASP A 69 11.45 -15.02 1.29
CA ASP A 69 12.19 -14.20 2.24
C ASP A 69 12.40 -12.79 1.70
N ILE A 70 12.68 -12.66 0.40
CA ILE A 70 12.78 -11.36 -0.26
C ILE A 70 11.43 -10.65 -0.24
N ALA A 71 10.34 -11.38 -0.47
CA ALA A 71 9.00 -10.80 -0.40
C ALA A 71 8.69 -10.24 0.99
N LEU A 72 9.04 -10.99 2.03
CA LEU A 72 8.82 -10.54 3.41
C LEU A 72 9.61 -9.25 3.70
N LEU A 73 10.89 -9.24 3.37
CA LEU A 73 11.76 -8.10 3.63
C LEU A 73 11.38 -6.87 2.79
N LEU A 74 11.02 -7.08 1.53
CA LEU A 74 10.58 -5.99 0.66
C LEU A 74 9.29 -5.36 1.17
N GLY A 75 8.33 -6.18 1.56
CA GLY A 75 7.07 -5.69 2.12
C GLY A 75 7.30 -4.87 3.38
N ASP A 76 8.16 -5.32 4.27
CA ASP A 76 8.52 -4.59 5.49
C ASP A 76 9.22 -3.27 5.18
N TYR A 77 10.13 -3.27 4.20
CA TYR A 77 10.77 -2.04 3.73
C TYR A 77 9.73 -1.03 3.22
N LEU A 78 8.78 -1.49 2.40
CA LEU A 78 7.76 -0.61 1.85
C LEU A 78 6.85 -0.04 2.94
N TYR A 79 6.49 -0.83 3.94
CA TYR A 79 5.74 -0.35 5.10
C TYR A 79 6.51 0.78 5.81
N ALA A 80 7.76 0.51 6.15
CA ALA A 80 8.58 1.48 6.88
C ALA A 80 8.79 2.75 6.05
N HIS A 81 9.10 2.59 4.77
CA HIS A 81 9.37 3.74 3.91
C HIS A 81 8.11 4.58 3.65
N GLY A 82 6.97 3.94 3.50
CA GLY A 82 5.70 4.65 3.38
C GLY A 82 5.36 5.44 4.64
N LEU A 83 5.61 4.86 5.82
CA LEU A 83 5.42 5.58 7.09
C LEU A 83 6.36 6.79 7.21
N VAL A 84 7.61 6.66 6.75
CA VAL A 84 8.56 7.78 6.72
C VAL A 84 8.02 8.92 5.83
N ARG A 85 7.46 8.59 4.68
CA ARG A 85 6.88 9.59 3.78
C ARG A 85 5.73 10.35 4.42
N VAL A 86 4.88 9.64 5.16
CA VAL A 86 3.76 10.27 5.88
C VAL A 86 4.29 11.10 7.05
N ALA A 87 5.32 10.63 7.74
CA ALA A 87 5.96 11.37 8.83
C ALA A 87 6.53 12.71 8.34
N GLU A 88 7.04 12.76 7.13
CA GLU A 88 7.55 14.00 6.53
C GLU A 88 6.48 15.07 6.34
N LEU A 89 5.19 14.66 6.31
CA LEU A 89 4.08 15.61 6.25
C LEU A 89 3.78 16.27 7.60
N GLY A 90 4.40 15.78 8.69
CA GLY A 90 4.19 16.32 10.02
C GLY A 90 2.90 15.90 10.70
N ASP A 91 2.22 14.88 10.17
CA ASP A 91 0.92 14.44 10.68
C ASP A 91 1.10 13.16 11.52
N VAL A 92 1.23 13.35 12.83
CA VAL A 92 1.43 12.25 13.79
C VAL A 92 0.17 11.35 13.87
N ASP A 93 -1.01 11.95 13.76
CA ASP A 93 -2.25 11.18 13.80
C ASP A 93 -2.37 10.24 12.60
N ALA A 94 -1.92 10.68 11.42
CA ALA A 94 -1.89 9.83 10.24
C ALA A 94 -0.96 8.63 10.44
N ILE A 95 0.22 8.85 11.05
CA ILE A 95 1.14 7.75 11.37
C ILE A 95 0.47 6.72 12.28
N ARG A 96 -0.22 7.19 13.32
CA ARG A 96 -0.93 6.32 14.26
C ARG A 96 -2.01 5.51 13.55
N GLU A 97 -2.80 6.16 12.70
CA GLU A 97 -3.84 5.51 11.92
C GLU A 97 -3.28 4.41 11.00
N LEU A 98 -2.17 4.70 10.33
CA LEU A 98 -1.56 3.75 9.41
C LEU A 98 -0.87 2.59 10.14
N ALA A 99 -0.23 2.86 11.27
CA ALA A 99 0.35 1.80 12.11
C ALA A 99 -0.75 0.86 12.62
N GLU A 100 -1.88 1.40 13.05
CA GLU A 100 -3.04 0.62 13.48
C GLU A 100 -3.61 -0.20 12.33
N LEU A 101 -3.69 0.36 11.15
CA LEU A 101 -4.14 -0.34 9.93
C LEU A 101 -3.26 -1.58 9.67
N ILE A 102 -1.94 -1.40 9.67
CA ILE A 102 -1.00 -2.49 9.41
C ILE A 102 -1.19 -3.60 10.45
N SER A 103 -1.29 -3.23 11.72
CA SER A 103 -1.48 -4.17 12.82
C SER A 103 -2.81 -4.94 12.73
N ARG A 104 -3.90 -4.24 12.45
CA ARG A 104 -5.23 -4.86 12.34
C ARG A 104 -5.30 -5.81 11.16
N CYS A 105 -4.75 -5.43 10.02
CA CYS A 105 -4.76 -6.29 8.84
C CYS A 105 -3.89 -7.53 9.05
N ALA A 106 -2.74 -7.38 9.70
CA ALA A 106 -1.89 -8.52 10.04
C ALA A 106 -2.64 -9.52 10.93
N HIS A 107 -3.40 -9.01 11.90
CA HIS A 107 -4.20 -9.85 12.79
C HIS A 107 -5.30 -10.58 12.00
N LEU A 108 -6.04 -9.88 11.14
CA LEU A 108 -7.07 -10.51 10.32
C LEU A 108 -6.49 -11.60 9.43
N ARG A 109 -5.34 -11.36 8.81
CA ARG A 109 -4.67 -12.35 7.98
C ARG A 109 -4.20 -13.56 8.77
N ALA A 110 -3.67 -13.34 9.97
CA ALA A 110 -3.23 -14.43 10.85
C ALA A 110 -4.42 -15.31 11.27
N GLU A 111 -5.58 -14.71 11.48
CA GLU A 111 -6.80 -15.44 11.87
C GLU A 111 -7.53 -16.05 10.67
N GLY A 112 -7.12 -15.74 9.44
CA GLY A 112 -7.88 -16.14 8.25
C GLY A 112 -9.24 -15.47 8.17
N ALA A 113 -9.40 -14.30 8.81
CA ALA A 113 -10.67 -13.58 8.88
C ALA A 113 -10.79 -12.58 7.74
N PRO A 114 -12.01 -12.35 7.23
CA PRO A 114 -12.25 -11.34 6.20
C PRO A 114 -12.29 -9.94 6.79
N GLY A 115 -12.30 -8.92 5.92
CA GLY A 115 -12.55 -7.54 6.35
C GLY A 115 -11.37 -6.61 6.22
N ASP A 116 -10.23 -7.07 5.69
CA ASP A 116 -9.05 -6.22 5.52
C ASP A 116 -9.33 -5.02 4.59
N GLY A 117 -10.07 -5.25 3.51
CA GLY A 117 -10.42 -4.18 2.57
C GLY A 117 -11.19 -3.04 3.24
N GLU A 118 -12.15 -3.39 4.10
CA GLU A 118 -12.92 -2.41 4.85
C GLU A 118 -12.03 -1.62 5.82
N VAL A 119 -11.06 -2.25 6.45
CA VAL A 119 -10.11 -1.56 7.32
C VAL A 119 -9.28 -0.55 6.51
N TRP A 120 -8.82 -0.96 5.33
CA TRP A 120 -8.10 -0.05 4.42
C TRP A 120 -8.96 1.14 4.01
N ALA A 121 -10.21 0.88 3.59
CA ALA A 121 -11.11 1.93 3.14
C ALA A 121 -11.43 2.92 4.25
N GLU A 122 -11.77 2.42 5.44
CA GLU A 122 -12.07 3.27 6.60
C GLU A 122 -10.88 4.14 6.99
N THR A 123 -9.68 3.58 7.00
CA THR A 123 -8.47 4.32 7.34
C THR A 123 -8.21 5.43 6.32
N ALA A 124 -8.31 5.10 5.03
CA ALA A 124 -8.11 6.08 3.96
C ALA A 124 -9.13 7.22 4.06
N GLU A 125 -10.40 6.89 4.34
CA GLU A 125 -11.45 7.89 4.51
C GLU A 125 -11.19 8.80 5.71
N ARG A 126 -10.71 8.25 6.81
CA ARG A 126 -10.34 9.07 7.98
C ARG A 126 -9.21 10.03 7.66
N LEU A 127 -8.20 9.59 6.90
CA LEU A 127 -7.11 10.47 6.46
C LEU A 127 -7.62 11.59 5.57
N GLY A 128 -8.61 11.30 4.74
CA GLY A 128 -9.21 12.27 3.83
C GLY A 128 -10.11 13.29 4.50
N GLY A 129 -10.46 13.09 5.76
CA GLY A 129 -11.14 14.09 6.59
C GLY A 129 -12.66 14.07 6.55
N SER A 130 -13.32 13.63 5.51
CA SER A 130 -14.77 13.46 5.51
C SER A 130 -15.33 13.19 4.11
N GLY A 131 -16.48 12.56 4.07
CA GLY A 131 -17.35 12.60 2.92
C GLY A 131 -16.90 11.70 1.79
N GLY A 132 -16.37 10.55 2.11
CA GLY A 132 -16.09 9.55 1.09
C GLY A 132 -17.36 9.28 0.28
N ASP A 133 -17.24 9.40 -1.04
CA ASP A 133 -18.27 8.98 -1.95
C ASP A 133 -18.41 7.45 -1.84
N ALA A 134 -19.61 6.96 -1.56
CA ALA A 134 -19.90 5.54 -1.45
C ALA A 134 -19.48 4.79 -2.73
N SER A 135 -19.63 5.42 -3.88
CA SER A 135 -19.21 4.86 -5.16
C SER A 135 -17.69 4.68 -5.24
N ALA A 136 -16.93 5.67 -4.76
CA ALA A 136 -15.46 5.59 -4.73
C ALA A 136 -15.00 4.46 -3.80
N ARG A 137 -15.66 4.29 -2.67
CA ARG A 137 -15.36 3.20 -1.73
C ARG A 137 -15.61 1.84 -2.38
N GLU A 138 -16.71 1.67 -3.08
CA GLU A 138 -17.03 0.41 -3.77
C GLU A 138 -16.00 0.08 -4.84
N VAL A 139 -15.55 1.07 -5.60
CA VAL A 139 -14.52 0.89 -6.62
C VAL A 139 -13.21 0.41 -5.98
N ALA A 140 -12.81 1.04 -4.87
CA ALA A 140 -11.60 0.66 -4.14
C ALA A 140 -11.68 -0.77 -3.61
N LEU A 141 -12.81 -1.13 -2.99
CA LEU A 141 -12.99 -2.48 -2.44
C LEU A 141 -12.99 -3.55 -3.54
N ALA A 142 -13.60 -3.28 -4.68
CA ALA A 142 -13.60 -4.20 -5.81
C ALA A 142 -12.18 -4.38 -6.38
N ALA A 143 -11.42 -3.30 -6.50
CA ALA A 143 -10.04 -3.36 -6.97
C ALA A 143 -9.16 -4.16 -6.00
N HIS A 144 -9.32 -3.91 -4.69
CA HIS A 144 -8.60 -4.62 -3.64
C HIS A 144 -8.87 -6.13 -3.72
N ALA A 145 -10.14 -6.51 -3.88
CA ALA A 145 -10.53 -7.92 -3.94
C ALA A 145 -9.86 -8.66 -5.11
N ARG A 146 -9.56 -7.95 -6.20
CA ARG A 146 -8.86 -8.56 -7.35
C ARG A 146 -7.36 -8.71 -7.14
N LEU A 147 -6.77 -7.95 -6.22
CA LEU A 147 -5.32 -7.92 -6.01
C LEU A 147 -4.86 -8.80 -4.85
N VAL A 148 -5.71 -9.07 -3.87
CA VAL A 148 -5.34 -9.88 -2.69
C VAL A 148 -5.64 -11.37 -2.91
N ARG A 149 -4.91 -12.19 -2.17
CA ARG A 149 -5.09 -13.65 -2.15
C ARG A 149 -6.06 -14.08 -1.08
#